data_7fba291c9ee2341b97546a62edda3431
#
_entry.id   7fba291c9ee2341b97546a62edda3431
#
_cell.length_a   1.000
_cell.length_b   1.000
_cell.length_c   1.000
_cell.angle_alpha   90.00
_cell.angle_beta   90.00
_cell.angle_gamma   90.00
#
_symmetry.space_group_name_H-M   'P 1'
#
loop_
_entity.id
_entity.type
_entity.pdbx_description
1 polymer ?
#
loop_
_entity_poly.entity_id
_entity_poly.type
_entity_poly.pdbx_seq_one_letter_code
_entity_poly.pdbx_strand_id
1 'polypeptide(L)'
;ERVPAFGEVGVKRVYNGAIAYTPDGNPIIGPAWDVPNFWLSEGHSFGVTAAGGAGWQLAEWIVEGEPTVDMLGVDPRRYGNYATESYLKVKNEEAYENVFVIHYPDEERRAGRPLRTAPCYDRLKALGAVFGQKFGWERANWFAPEGTAQEDHWSFRRSDWFEHVGNEVRHTAAHAGLLDMSAFAKCRVSGPGAEAFM
;
A
#
# COMPACT_ATOMS: atom_id res chain seq x y z
N GLU A 1 3.51 31.98 2.16
CA GLU A 1 4.28 32.42 1.00
C GLU A 1 3.45 32.47 -0.29
N ARG A 2 2.41 31.63 -0.46
CA ARG A 2 1.52 31.69 -1.64
C ARG A 2 0.47 32.80 -1.53
N VAL A 3 0.12 33.18 -0.31
CA VAL A 3 -0.81 34.27 0.01
C VAL A 3 -0.20 35.09 1.14
N PRO A 4 0.68 36.07 0.82
CA PRO A 4 1.41 36.85 1.83
C PRO A 4 0.51 37.55 2.85
N ALA A 5 -0.69 38.01 2.43
CA ALA A 5 -1.66 38.63 3.31
C ALA A 5 -2.08 37.75 4.51
N PHE A 6 -1.94 36.43 4.45
CA PHE A 6 -2.22 35.57 5.60
C PHE A 6 -1.22 35.71 6.74
N GLY A 7 -0.04 36.25 6.48
CA GLY A 7 0.95 36.60 7.51
C GLY A 7 0.61 37.86 8.30
N GLU A 8 -0.29 38.68 7.78
CA GLU A 8 -0.65 39.99 8.34
C GLU A 8 -1.99 39.97 9.10
N VAL A 9 -2.74 38.89 8.99
CA VAL A 9 -4.06 38.73 9.60
C VAL A 9 -4.08 37.67 10.68
N GLY A 10 -4.93 37.86 11.70
CA GLY A 10 -5.11 36.89 12.77
C GLY A 10 -6.08 35.78 12.42
N VAL A 11 -6.12 34.72 13.25
CA VAL A 11 -7.08 33.60 13.15
C VAL A 11 -8.40 34.03 13.80
N LYS A 12 -9.47 34.09 13.01
CA LYS A 12 -10.81 34.44 13.51
C LYS A 12 -11.41 33.31 14.36
N ARG A 13 -11.24 32.06 13.93
CA ARG A 13 -11.81 30.88 14.61
C ARG A 13 -11.09 29.62 14.16
N VAL A 14 -10.88 28.70 15.11
CA VAL A 14 -10.38 27.35 14.85
C VAL A 14 -11.55 26.37 14.99
N TYR A 15 -11.72 25.49 13.99
CA TYR A 15 -12.64 24.36 14.04
C TYR A 15 -11.80 23.11 14.19
N ASN A 16 -12.20 22.25 15.11
CA ASN A 16 -11.54 20.97 15.35
C ASN A 16 -12.61 19.86 15.39
N GLY A 17 -12.27 18.68 14.87
CA GLY A 17 -13.16 17.54 14.83
C GLY A 17 -12.41 16.24 14.51
N ALA A 18 -12.98 15.13 14.90
CA ALA A 18 -12.45 13.81 14.56
C ALA A 18 -12.66 13.52 13.07
N ILE A 19 -11.66 12.91 12.45
CA ILE A 19 -11.70 12.43 11.07
C ILE A 19 -11.52 10.91 11.11
N ALA A 20 -12.42 10.17 10.43
CA ALA A 20 -12.23 8.75 10.19
C ALA A 20 -11.10 8.57 9.17
N TYR A 21 -10.06 7.84 9.56
CA TYR A 21 -8.87 7.63 8.73
C TYR A 21 -8.55 6.14 8.63
N THR A 22 -8.01 5.74 7.50
CA THR A 22 -7.63 4.36 7.20
C THR A 22 -6.11 4.21 7.12
N PRO A 23 -5.56 3.00 7.28
CA PRO A 23 -4.12 2.76 7.28
C PRO A 23 -3.39 3.19 6.00
N ASP A 24 -4.08 3.27 4.88
CA ASP A 24 -3.54 3.71 3.59
C ASP A 24 -4.07 5.08 3.13
N GLY A 25 -4.95 5.71 3.93
CA GLY A 25 -5.57 6.98 3.60
C GLY A 25 -6.69 6.91 2.55
N ASN A 26 -6.94 5.74 1.94
CA ASN A 26 -8.00 5.54 0.98
C ASN A 26 -9.32 5.17 1.67
N PRO A 27 -10.49 5.55 1.14
CA PRO A 27 -11.76 5.16 1.71
C PRO A 27 -11.98 3.64 1.68
N ILE A 28 -12.96 3.18 2.42
CA ILE A 28 -13.44 1.80 2.41
C ILE A 28 -14.76 1.77 1.67
N ILE A 29 -14.78 1.15 0.48
CA ILE A 29 -15.95 1.11 -0.40
C ILE A 29 -16.13 -0.33 -0.91
N GLY A 30 -17.29 -0.92 -0.64
CA GLY A 30 -17.61 -2.26 -1.12
C GLY A 30 -18.30 -3.14 -0.08
N PRO A 31 -18.42 -4.45 -0.36
CA PRO A 31 -19.08 -5.40 0.54
C PRO A 31 -18.23 -5.64 1.79
N ALA A 32 -18.87 -5.67 2.95
CA ALA A 32 -18.22 -6.00 4.20
C ALA A 32 -17.77 -7.48 4.23
N TRP A 33 -16.69 -7.76 4.99
CA TRP A 33 -16.27 -9.13 5.27
C TRP A 33 -17.36 -9.88 6.05
N ASP A 34 -17.62 -11.09 5.61
CA ASP A 34 -18.48 -12.07 6.33
C ASP A 34 -19.90 -11.60 6.71
N VAL A 35 -20.37 -10.48 6.17
CA VAL A 35 -21.71 -9.96 6.42
C VAL A 35 -22.46 -9.77 5.10
N PRO A 36 -23.25 -10.75 4.67
CA PRO A 36 -24.02 -10.65 3.42
C PRO A 36 -24.95 -9.42 3.40
N ASN A 37 -25.00 -8.74 2.25
CA ASN A 37 -25.83 -7.55 2.02
C ASN A 37 -25.47 -6.34 2.90
N PHE A 38 -24.30 -6.33 3.52
CA PHE A 38 -23.80 -5.16 4.23
C PHE A 38 -22.72 -4.48 3.41
N TRP A 39 -22.95 -3.22 3.06
CA TRP A 39 -22.08 -2.44 2.19
C TRP A 39 -21.48 -1.26 2.94
N LEU A 40 -20.23 -0.96 2.65
CA LEU A 40 -19.45 0.08 3.30
C LEU A 40 -19.15 1.22 2.31
N SER A 41 -19.21 2.45 2.81
CA SER A 41 -18.70 3.64 2.14
C SER A 41 -18.26 4.63 3.23
N GLU A 42 -17.06 4.45 3.73
CA GLU A 42 -16.55 5.16 4.91
C GLU A 42 -15.07 5.50 4.81
N GLY A 43 -14.54 6.20 5.81
CA GLY A 43 -13.12 6.59 5.82
C GLY A 43 -12.74 7.62 4.76
N HIS A 44 -13.68 8.42 4.32
CA HIS A 44 -13.47 9.44 3.30
C HIS A 44 -12.77 10.68 3.89
N SER A 45 -11.45 10.70 3.94
CA SER A 45 -10.70 11.89 4.34
C SER A 45 -10.91 13.07 3.39
N PHE A 46 -11.09 12.81 2.10
CA PHE A 46 -11.44 13.77 1.05
C PHE A 46 -12.86 13.55 0.52
N GLY A 47 -13.84 13.45 1.44
CA GLY A 47 -15.20 13.03 1.14
C GLY A 47 -15.91 13.86 0.07
N VAL A 48 -15.80 15.19 0.14
CA VAL A 48 -16.44 16.08 -0.84
C VAL A 48 -15.90 15.82 -2.26
N THR A 49 -14.61 15.58 -2.40
CA THR A 49 -13.97 15.31 -3.68
C THR A 49 -14.32 13.93 -4.22
N ALA A 50 -14.39 12.92 -3.36
CA ALA A 50 -14.53 11.52 -3.74
C ALA A 50 -16.00 11.02 -3.80
N ALA A 51 -16.92 11.66 -3.08
CA ALA A 51 -18.26 11.16 -2.82
C ALA A 51 -19.07 10.81 -4.09
N GLY A 52 -18.99 11.64 -5.15
CA GLY A 52 -19.73 11.40 -6.40
C GLY A 52 -19.30 10.11 -7.08
N GLY A 53 -17.99 9.91 -7.27
CA GLY A 53 -17.44 8.70 -7.88
C GLY A 53 -17.61 7.47 -6.99
N ALA A 54 -17.38 7.62 -5.69
CA ALA A 54 -17.55 6.55 -4.72
C ALA A 54 -19.01 6.03 -4.68
N GLY A 55 -19.98 6.94 -4.61
CA GLY A 55 -21.40 6.60 -4.60
C GLY A 55 -21.85 5.93 -5.89
N TRP A 56 -21.37 6.43 -7.04
CA TRP A 56 -21.67 5.83 -8.33
C TRP A 56 -21.14 4.40 -8.42
N GLN A 57 -19.86 4.19 -8.19
CA GLN A 57 -19.23 2.87 -8.29
C GLN A 57 -19.83 1.87 -7.28
N LEU A 58 -20.16 2.32 -6.07
CA LEU A 58 -20.82 1.47 -5.10
C LEU A 58 -22.25 1.08 -5.54
N ALA A 59 -23.01 2.01 -6.13
CA ALA A 59 -24.33 1.73 -6.63
C ALA A 59 -24.32 0.71 -7.78
N GLU A 60 -23.40 0.87 -8.74
CA GLU A 60 -23.20 -0.11 -9.82
C GLU A 60 -22.83 -1.48 -9.26
N TRP A 61 -21.89 -1.53 -8.33
CA TRP A 61 -21.48 -2.79 -7.69
C TRP A 61 -22.62 -3.51 -6.98
N ILE A 62 -23.50 -2.77 -6.28
CA ILE A 62 -24.69 -3.34 -5.62
C ILE A 62 -25.68 -3.90 -6.64
N VAL A 63 -25.90 -3.20 -7.73
CA VAL A 63 -26.94 -3.57 -8.73
C VAL A 63 -26.43 -4.67 -9.67
N GLU A 64 -25.22 -4.54 -10.18
CA GLU A 64 -24.66 -5.43 -11.19
C GLU A 64 -23.89 -6.62 -10.59
N GLY A 65 -23.56 -6.59 -9.28
CA GLY A 65 -22.80 -7.62 -8.58
C GLY A 65 -21.29 -7.46 -8.68
N GLU A 66 -20.80 -6.58 -9.56
CA GLU A 66 -19.36 -6.26 -9.73
C GLU A 66 -19.19 -4.78 -10.09
N PRO A 67 -18.07 -4.17 -9.71
CA PRO A 67 -17.78 -2.78 -10.10
C PRO A 67 -17.32 -2.71 -11.56
N THR A 68 -17.59 -1.58 -12.23
CA THR A 68 -17.17 -1.34 -13.62
C THR A 68 -15.71 -0.90 -13.75
N VAL A 69 -15.05 -0.59 -12.65
CA VAL A 69 -13.62 -0.23 -12.56
C VAL A 69 -12.93 -1.03 -11.47
N ASP A 70 -11.62 -1.08 -11.50
CA ASP A 70 -10.83 -1.71 -10.43
C ASP A 70 -10.99 -0.95 -9.10
N MET A 71 -11.66 -1.59 -8.14
CA MET A 71 -11.90 -1.08 -6.79
C MET A 71 -10.95 -1.65 -5.73
N LEU A 72 -9.94 -2.44 -6.12
CA LEU A 72 -9.05 -3.11 -5.15
C LEU A 72 -8.43 -2.14 -4.14
N GLY A 73 -8.07 -0.94 -4.57
CA GLY A 73 -7.47 0.09 -3.71
C GLY A 73 -8.41 0.66 -2.64
N VAL A 74 -9.71 0.40 -2.72
CA VAL A 74 -10.74 0.87 -1.76
C VAL A 74 -11.60 -0.25 -1.20
N ASP A 75 -11.52 -1.45 -1.75
CA ASP A 75 -12.25 -2.64 -1.28
C ASP A 75 -11.88 -2.97 0.17
N PRO A 76 -12.86 -3.15 1.09
CA PRO A 76 -12.58 -3.51 2.49
C PRO A 76 -11.77 -4.82 2.61
N ARG A 77 -11.88 -5.72 1.64
CA ARG A 77 -11.16 -7.01 1.61
C ARG A 77 -9.65 -6.87 1.38
N ARG A 78 -9.15 -5.66 1.06
CA ARG A 78 -7.70 -5.38 1.03
C ARG A 78 -7.04 -5.49 2.40
N TYR A 79 -7.83 -5.34 3.47
CA TYR A 79 -7.38 -5.60 4.83
C TYR A 79 -7.71 -7.03 5.23
N GLY A 80 -6.76 -7.72 5.84
CA GLY A 80 -6.95 -9.06 6.39
C GLY A 80 -6.86 -9.05 7.92
N ASN A 81 -6.76 -10.22 8.52
CA ASN A 81 -6.64 -10.41 9.98
C ASN A 81 -5.40 -9.73 10.59
N TYR A 82 -4.50 -9.23 9.78
CA TYR A 82 -3.33 -8.47 10.21
C TYR A 82 -3.67 -7.04 10.68
N ALA A 83 -4.81 -6.51 10.28
CA ALA A 83 -5.24 -5.16 10.65
C ALA A 83 -5.74 -5.12 12.11
N THR A 84 -4.83 -5.41 13.04
CA THR A 84 -5.08 -5.34 14.48
C THR A 84 -5.18 -3.90 14.96
N GLU A 85 -5.73 -3.67 16.15
CA GLU A 85 -5.83 -2.34 16.74
C GLU A 85 -4.47 -1.63 16.83
N SER A 86 -3.43 -2.34 17.24
CA SER A 86 -2.08 -1.78 17.31
C SER A 86 -1.51 -1.39 15.94
N TYR A 87 -1.78 -2.21 14.92
CA TYR A 87 -1.41 -1.89 13.53
C TYR A 87 -2.17 -0.66 13.02
N LEU A 88 -3.49 -0.64 13.21
CA LEU A 88 -4.34 0.48 12.78
C LEU A 88 -3.89 1.80 13.41
N LYS A 89 -3.55 1.79 14.69
CA LYS A 89 -3.08 3.00 15.39
C LYS A 89 -1.86 3.59 14.71
N VAL A 90 -0.76 2.82 14.61
CA VAL A 90 0.51 3.35 14.07
C VAL A 90 0.43 3.66 12.58
N LYS A 91 -0.37 2.91 11.81
CA LYS A 91 -0.54 3.15 10.38
C LYS A 91 -1.40 4.37 10.09
N ASN A 92 -2.47 4.58 10.87
CA ASN A 92 -3.32 5.77 10.72
C ASN A 92 -2.56 7.05 11.09
N GLU A 93 -1.74 7.01 12.13
CA GLU A 93 -0.85 8.10 12.50
C GLU A 93 0.11 8.44 11.35
N GLU A 94 0.85 7.45 10.84
CA GLU A 94 1.76 7.61 9.70
C GLU A 94 1.04 8.13 8.45
N ALA A 95 -0.12 7.56 8.12
CA ALA A 95 -0.88 7.96 6.94
C ALA A 95 -1.35 9.42 7.04
N TYR A 96 -1.82 9.83 8.21
CA TYR A 96 -2.29 11.20 8.43
C TYR A 96 -1.14 12.21 8.43
N GLU A 97 -0.02 11.92 9.09
CA GLU A 97 1.17 12.78 9.12
C GLU A 97 1.70 13.07 7.72
N ASN A 98 1.55 12.11 6.83
CA ASN A 98 2.12 12.20 5.49
C ASN A 98 1.13 12.61 4.40
N VAL A 99 -0.14 12.87 4.72
CA VAL A 99 -1.17 13.14 3.70
C VAL A 99 -0.88 14.38 2.84
N PHE A 100 -0.20 15.38 3.38
CA PHE A 100 0.16 16.62 2.66
C PHE A 100 1.65 16.75 2.37
N VAL A 101 2.43 15.71 2.62
CA VAL A 101 3.86 15.69 2.33
C VAL A 101 4.08 15.28 0.88
N ILE A 102 5.01 15.95 0.21
CA ILE A 102 5.46 15.52 -1.11
C ILE A 102 6.37 14.31 -0.94
N HIS A 103 5.94 13.15 -1.48
CA HIS A 103 6.68 11.91 -1.39
C HIS A 103 7.71 11.80 -2.51
N TYR A 104 8.81 11.13 -2.20
CA TYR A 104 9.75 10.69 -3.22
C TYR A 104 9.15 9.56 -4.06
N PRO A 105 9.57 9.42 -5.31
CA PRO A 105 9.26 8.23 -6.08
C PRO A 105 9.69 6.96 -5.33
N ASP A 106 8.83 5.94 -5.34
CA ASP A 106 9.06 4.65 -4.68
C ASP A 106 9.22 4.71 -3.15
N GLU A 107 8.89 5.83 -2.53
CA GLU A 107 8.90 5.96 -1.08
C GLU A 107 7.86 5.03 -0.44
N GLU A 108 8.31 4.20 0.49
CA GLU A 108 7.48 3.25 1.21
C GLU A 108 7.26 3.63 2.67
N ARG A 109 6.07 3.32 3.16
CA ARG A 109 5.69 3.54 4.56
C ARG A 109 6.39 2.56 5.49
N ARG A 110 6.83 3.03 6.64
CA ARG A 110 7.64 2.26 7.60
C ARG A 110 6.86 1.76 8.80
N ALA A 111 5.81 2.45 9.23
CA ALA A 111 5.07 2.09 10.43
C ALA A 111 4.40 0.71 10.33
N GLY A 112 4.33 -0.01 11.45
CA GLY A 112 3.68 -1.31 11.55
C GLY A 112 4.40 -2.46 10.85
N ARG A 113 5.70 -2.32 10.55
CA ARG A 113 6.53 -3.33 9.87
C ARG A 113 7.54 -3.99 10.82
N PRO A 114 7.98 -5.25 10.54
CA PRO A 114 7.42 -6.19 9.57
C PRO A 114 6.06 -6.71 10.01
N LEU A 115 5.14 -6.98 9.06
CA LEU A 115 3.80 -7.48 9.37
C LEU A 115 3.62 -8.94 8.96
N ARG A 116 3.94 -9.27 7.70
CA ARG A 116 3.95 -10.62 7.17
C ARG A 116 5.30 -10.89 6.53
N THR A 117 5.92 -12.00 6.92
CA THR A 117 7.24 -12.40 6.42
C THR A 117 7.16 -13.75 5.71
N ALA A 118 7.88 -13.87 4.61
CA ALA A 118 8.05 -15.13 3.91
C ALA A 118 8.99 -16.08 4.69
N PRO A 119 8.94 -17.41 4.48
CA PRO A 119 9.84 -18.35 5.15
C PRO A 119 11.34 -18.06 4.95
N CYS A 120 11.69 -17.39 3.85
CA CYS A 120 13.08 -17.03 3.54
C CYS A 120 13.47 -15.61 4.02
N TYR A 121 12.60 -14.89 4.69
CA TYR A 121 12.81 -13.50 5.11
C TYR A 121 14.14 -13.28 5.84
N ASP A 122 14.42 -14.07 6.88
CA ASP A 122 15.64 -13.91 7.68
C ASP A 122 16.90 -14.21 6.86
N ARG A 123 16.83 -15.17 5.93
CA ARG A 123 17.96 -15.49 5.02
C ARG A 123 18.19 -14.34 4.04
N LEU A 124 17.15 -13.78 3.47
CA LEU A 124 17.28 -12.63 2.57
C LEU A 124 17.80 -11.41 3.31
N LYS A 125 17.33 -11.17 4.53
CA LYS A 125 17.85 -10.10 5.40
C LYS A 125 19.33 -10.26 5.68
N ALA A 126 19.78 -11.47 5.98
CA ALA A 126 21.19 -11.78 6.21
C ALA A 126 22.06 -11.58 4.95
N LEU A 127 21.46 -11.67 3.76
CA LEU A 127 22.13 -11.40 2.47
C LEU A 127 22.10 -9.91 2.08
N GLY A 128 21.61 -9.03 2.95
CA GLY A 128 21.58 -7.60 2.70
C GLY A 128 20.28 -7.08 2.10
N ALA A 129 19.20 -7.87 2.09
CA ALA A 129 17.93 -7.44 1.52
C ALA A 129 17.39 -6.19 2.21
N VAL A 130 17.04 -5.19 1.41
CA VAL A 130 16.23 -4.03 1.79
C VAL A 130 14.80 -4.32 1.38
N PHE A 131 13.89 -4.27 2.35
CA PHE A 131 12.52 -4.72 2.15
C PHE A 131 11.56 -3.57 1.92
N GLY A 132 10.65 -3.77 0.96
CA GLY A 132 9.40 -3.04 0.83
C GLY A 132 8.21 -3.88 1.27
N GLN A 133 7.02 -3.28 1.29
CA GLN A 133 5.80 -3.96 1.70
C GLN A 133 4.73 -3.92 0.61
N LYS A 134 4.07 -5.05 0.36
CA LYS A 134 2.89 -5.14 -0.50
C LYS A 134 1.82 -5.98 0.20
N PHE A 135 0.63 -5.40 0.43
CA PHE A 135 -0.49 -6.05 1.14
C PHE A 135 -0.07 -6.71 2.47
N GLY A 136 0.78 -6.01 3.21
CA GLY A 136 1.32 -6.48 4.48
C GLY A 136 2.50 -7.45 4.36
N TRP A 137 2.87 -7.93 3.17
CA TRP A 137 3.99 -8.83 2.96
C TRP A 137 5.30 -8.06 2.75
N GLU A 138 6.33 -8.44 3.51
CA GLU A 138 7.70 -7.98 3.28
C GLU A 138 8.23 -8.64 2.00
N ARG A 139 8.78 -7.82 1.10
CA ARG A 139 9.39 -8.26 -0.16
C ARG A 139 10.74 -7.58 -0.32
N ALA A 140 11.77 -8.34 -0.67
CA ALA A 140 13.07 -7.79 -0.99
C ALA A 140 12.96 -6.92 -2.25
N ASN A 141 13.25 -5.64 -2.12
CA ASN A 141 13.29 -4.70 -3.24
C ASN A 141 14.66 -4.72 -3.93
N TRP A 142 15.72 -4.77 -3.15
CA TRP A 142 17.10 -4.82 -3.62
C TRP A 142 18.01 -5.37 -2.51
N PHE A 143 19.26 -5.63 -2.83
CA PHE A 143 20.25 -6.14 -1.87
C PHE A 143 21.42 -5.16 -1.72
N ALA A 144 21.61 -4.69 -0.49
CA ALA A 144 22.72 -3.84 -0.10
C ALA A 144 24.01 -4.68 -0.03
N PRO A 145 25.08 -4.32 -0.77
CA PRO A 145 26.36 -4.98 -0.63
C PRO A 145 26.95 -4.81 0.76
N GLU A 146 27.90 -5.66 1.12
CA GLU A 146 28.63 -5.57 2.38
C GLU A 146 29.24 -4.15 2.56
N GLY A 147 29.01 -3.57 3.74
CA GLY A 147 29.43 -2.20 4.05
C GLY A 147 28.48 -1.10 3.62
N THR A 148 27.38 -1.44 2.94
CA THR A 148 26.29 -0.52 2.58
C THR A 148 25.14 -0.64 3.59
N ALA A 149 24.52 0.48 3.96
CA ALA A 149 23.36 0.46 4.84
C ALA A 149 22.19 -0.29 4.20
N GLN A 150 21.50 -1.14 4.99
CA GLN A 150 20.33 -1.89 4.55
C GLN A 150 19.07 -1.02 4.70
N GLU A 151 19.05 0.12 4.04
CA GLU A 151 17.92 1.05 4.08
C GLU A 151 17.82 1.84 2.78
N ASP A 152 16.61 2.33 2.49
CA ASP A 152 16.37 3.18 1.33
C ASP A 152 16.63 4.65 1.67
N HIS A 153 17.37 5.32 0.78
CA HIS A 153 17.48 6.77 0.71
C HIS A 153 16.85 7.25 -0.60
N TRP A 154 15.62 7.73 -0.48
CA TRP A 154 14.83 8.15 -1.64
C TRP A 154 15.30 9.50 -2.19
N SER A 155 15.11 9.69 -3.49
CA SER A 155 15.50 10.91 -4.19
C SER A 155 14.55 11.21 -5.34
N PHE A 156 14.34 12.48 -5.67
CA PHE A 156 13.67 12.89 -6.91
C PHE A 156 14.50 12.66 -8.17
N ARG A 157 15.74 12.19 -8.00
CA ARG A 157 16.61 11.73 -9.08
C ARG A 157 16.75 10.22 -8.99
N ARG A 158 17.97 9.69 -9.02
CA ARG A 158 18.26 8.27 -8.78
C ARG A 158 18.47 8.06 -7.29
N SER A 159 17.72 7.13 -6.73
CA SER A 159 17.93 6.65 -5.37
C SER A 159 19.21 5.80 -5.32
N ASP A 160 19.74 5.58 -4.13
CA ASP A 160 21.02 4.87 -3.91
C ASP A 160 20.97 3.39 -4.36
N TRP A 161 19.82 2.75 -4.35
CA TRP A 161 19.63 1.39 -4.87
C TRP A 161 19.85 1.25 -6.39
N PHE A 162 19.83 2.35 -7.15
CA PHE A 162 19.79 2.30 -8.63
C PHE A 162 20.94 1.50 -9.26
N GLU A 163 22.18 1.72 -8.83
CA GLU A 163 23.31 0.99 -9.38
C GLU A 163 23.33 -0.47 -8.93
N HIS A 164 22.90 -0.74 -7.70
CA HIS A 164 22.82 -2.10 -7.15
C HIS A 164 21.80 -2.94 -7.91
N VAL A 165 20.58 -2.42 -8.10
CA VAL A 165 19.56 -3.07 -8.93
C VAL A 165 20.01 -3.22 -10.37
N GLY A 166 20.71 -2.23 -10.94
CA GLY A 166 21.29 -2.32 -12.27
C GLY A 166 22.30 -3.47 -12.39
N ASN A 167 23.09 -3.71 -11.36
CA ASN A 167 24.01 -4.86 -11.30
C ASN A 167 23.28 -6.19 -11.22
N GLU A 168 22.25 -6.30 -10.39
CA GLU A 168 21.39 -7.51 -10.29
C GLU A 168 20.73 -7.83 -11.63
N VAL A 169 20.19 -6.83 -12.32
CA VAL A 169 19.56 -6.99 -13.64
C VAL A 169 20.58 -7.50 -14.67
N ARG A 170 21.75 -6.90 -14.74
CA ARG A 170 22.83 -7.34 -15.66
C ARG A 170 23.30 -8.76 -15.36
N HIS A 171 23.44 -9.09 -14.07
CA HIS A 171 23.82 -10.44 -13.66
C HIS A 171 22.75 -11.47 -14.05
N THR A 172 21.51 -11.20 -13.76
CA THR A 172 20.39 -12.10 -14.07
C THR A 172 20.23 -12.30 -15.58
N ALA A 173 20.45 -11.26 -16.38
CA ALA A 173 20.39 -11.35 -17.83
C ALA A 173 21.53 -12.20 -18.44
N ALA A 174 22.71 -12.16 -17.83
CA ALA A 174 23.89 -12.88 -18.31
C ALA A 174 24.03 -14.30 -17.72
N HIS A 175 23.42 -14.57 -16.58
CA HIS A 175 23.58 -15.80 -15.80
C HIS A 175 22.21 -16.33 -15.35
N ALA A 176 22.02 -16.45 -14.03
CA ALA A 176 20.78 -16.91 -13.43
C ALA A 176 20.43 -16.03 -12.23
N GLY A 177 19.14 -15.86 -11.99
CA GLY A 177 18.59 -15.16 -10.84
C GLY A 177 17.64 -16.06 -10.04
N LEU A 178 17.58 -15.83 -8.73
CA LEU A 178 16.59 -16.44 -7.83
C LEU A 178 15.70 -15.34 -7.26
N LEU A 179 14.38 -15.46 -7.52
CA LEU A 179 13.40 -14.48 -7.07
C LEU A 179 12.45 -15.11 -6.04
N ASP A 180 12.30 -14.48 -4.88
CA ASP A 180 11.29 -14.86 -3.90
C ASP A 180 9.89 -14.42 -4.33
N MET A 181 9.05 -15.38 -4.68
CA MET A 181 7.66 -15.19 -5.07
C MET A 181 6.67 -15.60 -3.96
N SER A 182 7.13 -15.79 -2.73
CA SER A 182 6.31 -16.30 -1.62
C SER A 182 5.12 -15.41 -1.28
N ALA A 183 5.23 -14.10 -1.49
CA ALA A 183 4.17 -13.13 -1.22
C ALA A 183 2.99 -13.16 -2.22
N PHE A 184 3.16 -13.83 -3.36
CA PHE A 184 2.08 -13.97 -4.34
C PHE A 184 1.16 -15.13 -3.99
N ALA A 185 -0.12 -15.01 -4.35
CA ALA A 185 -1.07 -16.11 -4.24
C ALA A 185 -0.70 -17.26 -5.19
N LYS A 186 -0.93 -18.49 -4.74
CA LYS A 186 -0.77 -19.70 -5.54
C LYS A 186 -2.11 -20.40 -5.64
N CYS A 187 -2.63 -20.49 -6.85
CA CYS A 187 -3.89 -21.16 -7.12
C CYS A 187 -3.62 -22.43 -7.93
N ARG A 188 -4.28 -23.53 -7.55
CA ARG A 188 -4.32 -24.77 -8.35
C ARG A 188 -5.68 -24.87 -9.01
N VAL A 189 -5.69 -24.89 -10.33
CA VAL A 189 -6.89 -25.20 -11.12
C VAL A 189 -6.83 -26.66 -11.52
N SER A 190 -7.89 -27.41 -11.22
CA SER A 190 -7.94 -28.85 -11.50
C SER A 190 -9.36 -29.29 -11.91
N GLY A 191 -9.44 -30.36 -12.69
CA GLY A 191 -10.69 -30.93 -13.19
C GLY A 191 -10.69 -31.08 -14.73
N PRO A 192 -11.71 -31.77 -15.30
CA PRO A 192 -11.76 -32.05 -16.74
C PRO A 192 -11.73 -30.80 -17.64
N GLY A 193 -12.18 -29.66 -17.15
CA GLY A 193 -12.20 -28.37 -17.88
C GLY A 193 -11.07 -27.40 -17.51
N ALA A 194 -10.10 -27.81 -16.67
CA ALA A 194 -9.10 -26.90 -16.14
C ALA A 194 -8.23 -26.23 -17.22
N GLU A 195 -7.83 -27.00 -18.24
CA GLU A 195 -7.02 -26.48 -19.34
C GLU A 195 -7.80 -25.45 -20.19
N ALA A 196 -9.07 -25.74 -20.48
CA ALA A 196 -9.91 -24.82 -21.27
C ALA A 196 -10.28 -23.55 -20.51
N PHE A 197 -10.28 -23.61 -19.17
CA PHE A 197 -10.51 -22.43 -18.30
C PHE A 197 -9.31 -21.49 -18.26
N MET A 198 -8.07 -21.99 -18.31
CA MET A 198 -6.83 -21.22 -18.29
C MET A 198 -6.50 -20.60 -19.65
#